data_8b42f6df51badaf2b8c59d61d015ece1
#
_entry.id   8b42f6df51badaf2b8c59d61d015ece1
#
_cell.length_a   1.000
_cell.length_b   1.000
_cell.length_c   1.000
_cell.angle_alpha   90.00
_cell.angle_beta   90.00
_cell.angle_gamma   90.00
#
_symmetry.space_group_name_H-M   'P 1'
#
loop_
_entity.id
_entity.type
_entity.pdbx_description
1 polymer ?
#
loop_
_entity_poly.entity_id
_entity_poly.type
_entity_poly.pdbx_seq_one_letter_code
_entity_poly.pdbx_strand_id
1 'polypeptide(L)'
;MKKTALITGGSSGLGFVFAEELGKQEYNVIILARDPVKIDHAIASLKEKGITATGISCDISNENQLKNAFDAVKSQETKIDFLILNAGMVIPQLLSDYTETSVIRKQLDTNLCGTIMTAWQFLPLLQKGSKILITSSGFGLMGAAGYTLYCATKAGLINFGEALRRELLCKGINVYVSCPGDMDTPQFREEIRTSPDWMKTGSPRKTQAADQEGRKILSQCKGKMKFLILPASDVKLLVIVSKVLPRKIRDYLLDRMFPQPIAK
;
A
#
# COMPACT_ATOMS: atom_id res chain seq x y z
N MET A 1 -7.87 19.04 20.05
CA MET A 1 -8.05 17.57 19.94
C MET A 1 -6.84 16.98 19.25
N LYS A 2 -6.38 15.79 19.66
CA LYS A 2 -5.33 15.05 18.94
C LYS A 2 -5.83 14.67 17.55
N LYS A 3 -4.94 14.69 16.56
CA LYS A 3 -5.24 14.22 15.19
C LYS A 3 -5.43 12.71 15.17
N THR A 4 -6.23 12.21 14.24
CA THR A 4 -6.47 10.77 14.08
C THR A 4 -5.93 10.26 12.74
N ALA A 5 -5.21 9.14 12.79
CA ALA A 5 -4.77 8.40 11.63
C ALA A 5 -5.45 7.03 11.58
N LEU A 6 -6.07 6.68 10.44
CA LEU A 6 -6.63 5.36 10.18
C LEU A 6 -5.79 4.65 9.13
N ILE A 7 -5.33 3.43 9.44
CA ILE A 7 -4.35 2.70 8.63
C ILE A 7 -4.85 1.30 8.34
N THR A 8 -5.09 0.99 7.07
CA THR A 8 -5.37 -0.39 6.66
C THR A 8 -4.09 -1.20 6.54
N GLY A 9 -4.11 -2.45 7.00
CA GLY A 9 -2.90 -3.29 7.06
C GLY A 9 -1.86 -2.78 8.06
N GLY A 10 -2.30 -2.06 9.11
CA GLY A 10 -1.43 -1.44 10.11
C GLY A 10 -0.81 -2.40 11.13
N SER A 11 -1.17 -3.68 11.12
CA SER A 11 -0.66 -4.67 12.10
C SER A 11 0.73 -5.22 11.78
N SER A 12 1.32 -4.90 10.62
CA SER A 12 2.65 -5.39 10.24
C SER A 12 3.30 -4.57 9.13
N GLY A 13 4.58 -4.79 8.88
CA GLY A 13 5.33 -4.23 7.75
C GLY A 13 5.24 -2.71 7.67
N LEU A 14 5.09 -2.18 6.45
CA LEU A 14 5.04 -0.74 6.20
C LEU A 14 3.87 -0.05 6.92
N GLY A 15 2.70 -0.72 7.02
CA GLY A 15 1.55 -0.18 7.73
C GLY A 15 1.81 0.02 9.23
N PHE A 16 2.53 -0.90 9.86
CA PHE A 16 2.95 -0.76 11.25
C PHE A 16 3.97 0.38 11.44
N VAL A 17 4.89 0.53 10.49
CA VAL A 17 5.81 1.69 10.49
C VAL A 17 5.05 3.00 10.42
N PHE A 18 4.03 3.10 9.57
CA PHE A 18 3.17 4.29 9.53
C PHE A 18 2.44 4.55 10.85
N ALA A 19 1.93 3.48 11.49
CA ALA A 19 1.28 3.56 12.79
C ALA A 19 2.23 4.11 13.87
N GLU A 20 3.44 3.57 13.92
CA GLU A 20 4.47 4.02 14.86
C GLU A 20 4.91 5.47 14.62
N GLU A 21 5.22 5.83 13.38
CA GLU A 21 5.72 7.15 13.05
C GLU A 21 4.66 8.26 13.22
N LEU A 22 3.38 7.96 12.95
CA LEU A 22 2.29 8.89 13.21
C LEU A 22 1.96 8.97 14.71
N GLY A 23 2.04 7.85 15.41
CA GLY A 23 1.90 7.85 16.88
C GLY A 23 2.95 8.71 17.57
N LYS A 24 4.22 8.67 17.13
CA LYS A 24 5.29 9.57 17.60
C LYS A 24 5.00 11.05 17.30
N GLN A 25 4.17 11.34 16.31
CA GLN A 25 3.69 12.69 15.97
C GLN A 25 2.37 13.03 16.69
N GLU A 26 2.06 12.30 17.76
CA GLU A 26 0.88 12.49 18.63
C GLU A 26 -0.48 12.25 17.96
N TYR A 27 -0.51 11.46 16.88
CA TYR A 27 -1.79 10.99 16.34
C TYR A 27 -2.39 9.89 17.22
N ASN A 28 -3.70 9.90 17.39
CA ASN A 28 -4.44 8.69 17.76
C ASN A 28 -4.44 7.75 16.55
N VAL A 29 -3.98 6.53 16.73
CA VAL A 29 -3.82 5.57 15.63
C VAL A 29 -4.95 4.55 15.67
N ILE A 30 -5.65 4.37 14.53
CA ILE A 30 -6.63 3.30 14.33
C ILE A 30 -6.08 2.34 13.30
N ILE A 31 -5.92 1.08 13.67
CA ILE A 31 -5.43 0.01 12.79
C ILE A 31 -6.61 -0.83 12.32
N LEU A 32 -6.80 -0.95 11.00
CA LEU A 32 -7.67 -1.95 10.40
C LEU A 32 -6.80 -3.09 9.83
N ALA A 33 -7.01 -4.32 10.26
CA ALA A 33 -6.35 -5.51 9.73
C ALA A 33 -7.22 -6.74 9.93
N ARG A 34 -6.92 -7.85 9.22
CA ARG A 34 -7.76 -9.04 9.24
C ARG A 34 -7.56 -9.95 10.46
N ASP A 35 -6.32 -10.03 10.90
CA ASP A 35 -5.88 -10.98 11.92
C ASP A 35 -5.90 -10.30 13.31
N PRO A 36 -6.84 -10.69 14.20
CA PRO A 36 -6.96 -10.08 15.52
C PRO A 36 -5.71 -10.30 16.38
N VAL A 37 -5.06 -11.44 16.28
CA VAL A 37 -3.84 -11.72 17.06
C VAL A 37 -2.71 -10.78 16.66
N LYS A 38 -2.53 -10.54 15.36
CA LYS A 38 -1.53 -9.56 14.88
C LYS A 38 -1.89 -8.14 15.27
N ILE A 39 -3.18 -7.80 15.33
CA ILE A 39 -3.65 -6.50 15.81
C ILE A 39 -3.26 -6.32 17.27
N ASP A 40 -3.57 -7.30 18.12
CA ASP A 40 -3.28 -7.23 19.56
C ASP A 40 -1.78 -7.07 19.81
N HIS A 41 -0.93 -7.82 19.12
CA HIS A 41 0.52 -7.66 19.19
C HIS A 41 0.99 -6.26 18.73
N ALA A 42 0.42 -5.74 17.65
CA ALA A 42 0.76 -4.41 17.16
C ALA A 42 0.36 -3.32 18.16
N ILE A 43 -0.86 -3.41 18.72
CA ILE A 43 -1.35 -2.46 19.74
C ILE A 43 -0.49 -2.51 21.00
N ALA A 44 -0.14 -3.72 21.49
CA ALA A 44 0.74 -3.87 22.64
C ALA A 44 2.11 -3.21 22.40
N SER A 45 2.73 -3.46 21.25
CA SER A 45 4.02 -2.87 20.87
C SER A 45 3.96 -1.34 20.75
N LEU A 46 2.86 -0.79 20.21
CA LEU A 46 2.67 0.67 20.13
C LEU A 46 2.48 1.28 21.53
N LYS A 47 1.73 0.60 22.41
CA LYS A 47 1.50 1.03 23.79
C LYS A 47 2.80 1.07 24.61
N GLU A 48 3.68 0.09 24.45
CA GLU A 48 5.03 0.08 25.08
C GLU A 48 5.87 1.30 24.68
N LYS A 49 5.61 1.86 23.50
CA LYS A 49 6.26 3.09 22.98
C LYS A 49 5.50 4.37 23.38
N GLY A 50 4.48 4.28 24.25
CA GLY A 50 3.66 5.41 24.68
C GLY A 50 2.68 5.93 23.62
N ILE A 51 2.41 5.14 22.56
CA ILE A 51 1.54 5.52 21.47
C ILE A 51 0.10 5.07 21.76
N THR A 52 -0.86 5.99 21.64
CA THR A 52 -2.29 5.68 21.74
C THR A 52 -2.75 5.05 20.43
N ALA A 53 -3.15 3.78 20.49
CA ALA A 53 -3.61 3.06 19.31
C ALA A 53 -4.80 2.13 19.65
N THR A 54 -5.70 1.97 18.68
CA THR A 54 -6.83 1.01 18.72
C THR A 54 -6.81 0.14 17.47
N GLY A 55 -7.29 -1.10 17.60
CA GLY A 55 -7.35 -2.05 16.51
C GLY A 55 -8.78 -2.49 16.23
N ILE A 56 -9.12 -2.63 14.96
CA ILE A 56 -10.41 -3.16 14.50
C ILE A 56 -10.13 -4.29 13.51
N SER A 57 -10.67 -5.48 13.80
CA SER A 57 -10.59 -6.61 12.85
C SER A 57 -11.49 -6.35 11.67
N CYS A 58 -10.89 -6.28 10.47
CA CYS A 58 -11.61 -5.98 9.24
C CYS A 58 -10.84 -6.52 8.02
N ASP A 59 -11.50 -7.36 7.24
CA ASP A 59 -11.11 -7.67 5.88
C ASP A 59 -11.72 -6.60 4.97
N ILE A 60 -10.88 -5.76 4.36
CA ILE A 60 -11.32 -4.67 3.50
C ILE A 60 -11.98 -5.12 2.19
N SER A 61 -11.83 -6.39 1.82
CA SER A 61 -12.56 -7.00 0.69
C SER A 61 -13.97 -7.45 1.06
N ASN A 62 -14.34 -7.40 2.35
CA ASN A 62 -15.67 -7.75 2.85
C ASN A 62 -16.45 -6.48 3.20
N GLU A 63 -17.48 -6.19 2.42
CA GLU A 63 -18.30 -4.96 2.56
C GLU A 63 -18.94 -4.83 3.94
N ASN A 64 -19.45 -5.93 4.52
CA ASN A 64 -20.10 -5.90 5.83
C ASN A 64 -19.09 -5.59 6.94
N GLN A 65 -17.89 -6.19 6.89
CA GLN A 65 -16.83 -5.90 7.86
C GLN A 65 -16.35 -4.46 7.74
N LEU A 66 -16.22 -3.96 6.51
CA LEU A 66 -15.82 -2.58 6.26
C LEU A 66 -16.87 -1.58 6.77
N LYS A 67 -18.16 -1.88 6.55
CA LYS A 67 -19.26 -1.08 7.11
C LYS A 67 -19.25 -1.08 8.64
N ASN A 68 -19.08 -2.25 9.27
CA ASN A 68 -18.99 -2.35 10.73
C ASN A 68 -17.79 -1.56 11.29
N ALA A 69 -16.64 -1.62 10.62
CA ALA A 69 -15.46 -0.84 11.00
C ALA A 69 -15.73 0.67 10.88
N PHE A 70 -16.41 1.10 9.82
CA PHE A 70 -16.83 2.49 9.66
C PHE A 70 -17.76 2.95 10.77
N ASP A 71 -18.81 2.16 11.07
CA ASP A 71 -19.78 2.48 12.11
C ASP A 71 -19.11 2.58 13.49
N ALA A 72 -18.16 1.69 13.80
CA ALA A 72 -17.37 1.73 15.03
C ALA A 72 -16.50 2.99 15.15
N VAL A 73 -15.90 3.46 14.05
CA VAL A 73 -15.11 4.70 14.05
C VAL A 73 -16.03 5.93 14.15
N LYS A 74 -17.13 5.92 13.40
CA LYS A 74 -18.10 7.03 13.36
C LYS A 74 -18.78 7.24 14.71
N SER A 75 -19.11 6.17 15.44
CA SER A 75 -19.78 6.27 16.76
C SER A 75 -18.95 7.00 17.80
N GLN A 76 -17.64 7.12 17.60
CA GLN A 76 -16.73 7.87 18.47
C GLN A 76 -16.63 9.36 18.07
N GLU A 77 -17.50 9.85 17.18
CA GLU A 77 -17.45 11.20 16.58
C GLU A 77 -16.07 11.56 16.00
N THR A 78 -15.31 10.54 15.60
CA THR A 78 -13.92 10.69 15.18
C THR A 78 -13.85 11.30 13.79
N LYS A 79 -13.07 12.38 13.64
CA LYS A 79 -12.62 12.88 12.34
C LYS A 79 -11.28 12.24 12.01
N ILE A 80 -11.08 11.93 10.74
CA ILE A 80 -9.84 11.34 10.26
C ILE A 80 -9.00 12.43 9.60
N ASP A 81 -7.82 12.70 10.17
CA ASP A 81 -6.86 13.64 9.62
C ASP A 81 -5.92 12.98 8.60
N PHE A 82 -5.67 11.68 8.77
CA PHE A 82 -4.85 10.94 7.84
C PHE A 82 -5.39 9.52 7.60
N LEU A 83 -5.92 9.28 6.41
CA LEU A 83 -6.35 7.96 5.95
C LEU A 83 -5.22 7.31 5.15
N ILE A 84 -4.71 6.17 5.61
CA ILE A 84 -3.66 5.41 4.94
C ILE A 84 -4.22 4.08 4.42
N LEU A 85 -4.33 3.99 3.11
CA LEU A 85 -4.80 2.84 2.36
C LEU A 85 -3.59 1.99 1.97
N ASN A 86 -3.18 1.09 2.88
CA ASN A 86 -1.94 0.33 2.74
C ASN A 86 -2.14 -1.18 2.64
N ALA A 87 -3.29 -1.71 3.07
CA ALA A 87 -3.54 -3.14 2.99
C ALA A 87 -3.37 -3.68 1.56
N GLY A 88 -2.74 -4.84 1.46
CA GLY A 88 -2.50 -5.49 0.18
C GLY A 88 -1.84 -6.85 0.35
N MET A 89 -1.81 -7.60 -0.73
CA MET A 89 -1.18 -8.91 -0.82
C MET A 89 -0.57 -9.11 -2.20
N VAL A 90 0.36 -10.04 -2.30
CA VAL A 90 0.96 -10.47 -3.57
C VAL A 90 1.00 -12.00 -3.62
N ILE A 91 0.66 -12.55 -4.78
CA ILE A 91 0.79 -13.98 -5.09
C ILE A 91 1.58 -14.04 -6.40
N PRO A 92 2.90 -14.32 -6.32
CA PRO A 92 3.76 -14.33 -7.49
C PRO A 92 3.61 -15.66 -8.24
N GLN A 93 3.04 -15.58 -9.45
CA GLN A 93 2.99 -16.73 -10.39
C GLN A 93 2.59 -16.25 -11.79
N LEU A 94 2.82 -17.09 -12.82
CA LEU A 94 2.38 -16.79 -14.19
C LEU A 94 0.84 -16.81 -14.26
N LEU A 95 0.28 -16.01 -15.16
CA LEU A 95 -1.17 -15.96 -15.36
C LEU A 95 -1.73 -17.32 -15.79
N SER A 96 -0.95 -18.11 -16.56
CA SER A 96 -1.28 -19.48 -16.97
C SER A 96 -1.34 -20.49 -15.82
N ASP A 97 -0.67 -20.20 -14.69
CA ASP A 97 -0.52 -21.15 -13.59
C ASP A 97 -1.63 -21.01 -12.52
N TYR A 98 -2.51 -20.02 -12.68
CA TYR A 98 -3.68 -19.90 -11.82
C TYR A 98 -4.71 -20.98 -12.15
N THR A 99 -4.99 -21.84 -11.19
CA THR A 99 -5.96 -22.94 -11.33
C THR A 99 -7.36 -22.58 -10.87
N GLU A 100 -7.48 -21.51 -10.05
CA GLU A 100 -8.74 -21.10 -9.45
C GLU A 100 -8.98 -19.60 -9.59
N THR A 101 -10.17 -19.23 -10.06
CA THR A 101 -10.62 -17.84 -10.17
C THR A 101 -10.73 -17.15 -8.80
N SER A 102 -10.98 -17.91 -7.73
CA SER A 102 -11.03 -17.43 -6.34
C SER A 102 -9.73 -16.77 -5.92
N VAL A 103 -8.57 -17.31 -6.31
CA VAL A 103 -7.25 -16.76 -6.01
C VAL A 103 -7.02 -15.45 -6.76
N ILE A 104 -7.44 -15.39 -8.04
CA ILE A 104 -7.40 -14.18 -8.84
C ILE A 104 -8.26 -13.08 -8.19
N ARG A 105 -9.52 -13.40 -7.87
CA ARG A 105 -10.45 -12.45 -7.22
C ARG A 105 -9.91 -11.97 -5.88
N LYS A 106 -9.41 -12.86 -5.03
CA LYS A 106 -8.86 -12.49 -3.72
C LYS A 106 -7.79 -11.41 -3.81
N GLN A 107 -6.90 -11.48 -4.80
CA GLN A 107 -5.86 -10.46 -4.98
C GLN A 107 -6.43 -9.15 -5.53
N LEU A 108 -7.37 -9.21 -6.50
CA LEU A 108 -8.04 -8.03 -7.04
C LEU A 108 -8.91 -7.35 -5.97
N ASP A 109 -9.72 -8.14 -5.27
CA ASP A 109 -10.67 -7.65 -4.26
C ASP A 109 -9.93 -7.03 -3.07
N THR A 110 -8.83 -7.64 -2.60
CA THR A 110 -8.05 -7.04 -1.51
C THR A 110 -7.31 -5.78 -1.97
N ASN A 111 -6.55 -5.86 -3.09
CA ASN A 111 -5.61 -4.80 -3.43
C ASN A 111 -6.28 -3.58 -4.07
N LEU A 112 -7.29 -3.79 -4.91
CA LEU A 112 -7.92 -2.72 -5.68
C LEU A 112 -9.31 -2.40 -5.15
N CYS A 113 -10.25 -3.33 -5.21
CA CYS A 113 -11.63 -3.08 -4.84
C CYS A 113 -11.75 -2.67 -3.36
N GLY A 114 -11.14 -3.42 -2.45
CA GLY A 114 -11.15 -3.13 -1.01
C GLY A 114 -10.50 -1.80 -0.66
N THR A 115 -9.43 -1.42 -1.37
CA THR A 115 -8.80 -0.10 -1.21
C THR A 115 -9.75 1.02 -1.64
N ILE A 116 -10.42 0.87 -2.81
CA ILE A 116 -11.39 1.84 -3.32
C ILE A 116 -12.60 1.94 -2.37
N MET A 117 -13.15 0.79 -1.96
CA MET A 117 -14.29 0.74 -1.04
C MET A 117 -13.95 1.35 0.33
N THR A 118 -12.73 1.12 0.84
CA THR A 118 -12.27 1.77 2.07
C THR A 118 -12.22 3.29 1.91
N ALA A 119 -11.65 3.78 0.80
CA ALA A 119 -11.62 5.22 0.52
C ALA A 119 -13.02 5.81 0.51
N TRP A 120 -13.94 5.19 -0.24
CA TRP A 120 -15.33 5.61 -0.36
C TRP A 120 -16.06 5.61 1.00
N GLN A 121 -15.92 4.53 1.77
CA GLN A 121 -16.60 4.35 3.05
C GLN A 121 -16.16 5.40 4.08
N PHE A 122 -14.85 5.69 4.16
CA PHE A 122 -14.29 6.61 5.16
C PHE A 122 -14.21 8.07 4.70
N LEU A 123 -14.51 8.37 3.42
CA LEU A 123 -14.52 9.73 2.89
C LEU A 123 -15.39 10.73 3.70
N PRO A 124 -16.58 10.36 4.22
CA PRO A 124 -17.40 11.27 5.02
C PRO A 124 -16.77 11.72 6.35
N LEU A 125 -15.78 10.99 6.87
CA LEU A 125 -15.06 11.33 8.10
C LEU A 125 -13.85 12.24 7.86
N LEU A 126 -13.52 12.52 6.59
CA LEU A 126 -12.43 13.42 6.22
C LEU A 126 -12.93 14.86 6.17
N GLN A 127 -12.04 15.79 6.46
CA GLN A 127 -12.33 17.23 6.49
C GLN A 127 -11.27 18.03 5.73
N LYS A 128 -11.48 19.32 5.56
CA LYS A 128 -10.46 20.22 4.98
C LYS A 128 -9.14 20.10 5.75
N GLY A 129 -8.06 19.85 5.04
CA GLY A 129 -6.73 19.62 5.62
C GLY A 129 -6.40 18.14 5.83
N SER A 130 -7.38 17.23 5.78
CA SER A 130 -7.13 15.78 5.84
C SER A 130 -6.27 15.31 4.67
N LYS A 131 -5.61 14.17 4.88
CA LYS A 131 -4.73 13.53 3.90
C LYS A 131 -5.19 12.10 3.63
N ILE A 132 -5.03 11.66 2.38
CA ILE A 132 -5.14 10.26 1.98
C ILE A 132 -3.78 9.85 1.43
N LEU A 133 -3.23 8.74 1.90
CA LEU A 133 -2.07 8.07 1.32
C LEU A 133 -2.49 6.70 0.80
N ILE A 134 -2.24 6.43 -0.47
CA ILE A 134 -2.47 5.15 -1.11
C ILE A 134 -1.12 4.47 -1.34
N THR A 135 -0.95 3.25 -0.83
CA THR A 135 0.27 2.47 -1.05
C THR A 135 0.14 1.63 -2.33
N SER A 136 0.74 2.11 -3.40
CA SER A 136 0.94 1.37 -4.63
C SER A 136 2.27 0.56 -4.55
N SER A 137 3.05 0.51 -5.60
CA SER A 137 4.35 -0.18 -5.71
C SER A 137 5.13 0.33 -6.91
N GLY A 138 6.42 0.08 -6.96
CA GLY A 138 7.20 0.19 -8.20
C GLY A 138 6.59 -0.63 -9.35
N PHE A 139 6.00 -1.78 -9.05
CA PHE A 139 5.26 -2.61 -10.01
C PHE A 139 3.91 -2.02 -10.47
N GLY A 140 3.46 -0.92 -9.88
CA GLY A 140 2.36 -0.12 -10.45
C GLY A 140 2.79 0.79 -11.60
N LEU A 141 4.10 0.99 -11.78
CA LEU A 141 4.69 1.84 -12.81
C LEU A 141 5.22 1.05 -14.01
N MET A 142 5.31 -0.27 -13.88
CA MET A 142 5.77 -1.19 -14.91
C MET A 142 5.22 -2.59 -14.69
N GLY A 143 5.12 -3.39 -15.76
CA GLY A 143 4.78 -4.80 -15.70
C GLY A 143 6.01 -5.66 -15.42
N ALA A 144 5.82 -6.75 -14.69
CA ALA A 144 6.83 -7.78 -14.50
C ALA A 144 6.20 -9.17 -14.62
N ALA A 145 6.91 -10.12 -15.24
CA ALA A 145 6.47 -11.50 -15.34
C ALA A 145 6.29 -12.10 -13.94
N GLY A 146 5.24 -12.91 -13.74
CA GLY A 146 4.89 -13.47 -12.45
C GLY A 146 4.13 -12.51 -11.51
N TYR A 147 3.98 -11.24 -11.87
CA TYR A 147 3.27 -10.22 -11.08
C TYR A 147 2.09 -9.60 -11.84
N THR A 148 1.55 -10.26 -12.86
CA THR A 148 0.54 -9.70 -13.77
C THR A 148 -0.64 -9.07 -13.02
N LEU A 149 -1.25 -9.79 -12.08
CA LEU A 149 -2.39 -9.28 -11.30
C LEU A 149 -1.97 -8.19 -10.32
N TYR A 150 -0.82 -8.36 -9.67
CA TYR A 150 -0.30 -7.36 -8.74
C TYR A 150 0.00 -6.04 -9.45
N CYS A 151 0.69 -6.09 -10.59
CA CYS A 151 0.95 -4.92 -11.43
C CYS A 151 -0.34 -4.22 -11.83
N ALA A 152 -1.34 -4.97 -12.29
CA ALA A 152 -2.64 -4.42 -12.68
C ALA A 152 -3.32 -3.69 -11.51
N THR A 153 -3.36 -4.29 -10.31
CA THR A 153 -3.96 -3.66 -9.13
C THR A 153 -3.20 -2.39 -8.72
N LYS A 154 -1.87 -2.44 -8.69
CA LYS A 154 -1.04 -1.32 -8.25
C LYS A 154 -1.02 -0.17 -9.26
N ALA A 155 -1.08 -0.46 -10.56
CA ALA A 155 -1.28 0.56 -11.60
C ALA A 155 -2.68 1.20 -11.49
N GLY A 156 -3.72 0.39 -11.26
CA GLY A 156 -5.08 0.87 -11.02
C GLY A 156 -5.14 1.84 -9.84
N LEU A 157 -4.43 1.57 -8.74
CA LEU A 157 -4.37 2.45 -7.58
C LEU A 157 -3.70 3.80 -7.87
N ILE A 158 -2.71 3.85 -8.77
CA ILE A 158 -2.09 5.13 -9.17
C ILE A 158 -3.12 6.00 -9.89
N ASN A 159 -3.81 5.46 -10.89
CA ASN A 159 -4.82 6.21 -11.64
C ASN A 159 -6.04 6.56 -10.77
N PHE A 160 -6.50 5.65 -9.91
CA PHE A 160 -7.54 5.91 -8.93
C PHE A 160 -7.17 7.10 -8.03
N GLY A 161 -5.97 7.08 -7.46
CA GLY A 161 -5.48 8.16 -6.60
C GLY A 161 -5.36 9.49 -7.34
N GLU A 162 -4.96 9.46 -8.62
CA GLU A 162 -4.85 10.67 -9.44
C GLU A 162 -6.23 11.30 -9.71
N ALA A 163 -7.24 10.49 -10.03
CA ALA A 163 -8.61 10.94 -10.20
C ALA A 163 -9.19 11.46 -8.88
N LEU A 164 -9.08 10.70 -7.80
CA LEU A 164 -9.56 11.07 -6.47
C LEU A 164 -8.94 12.39 -5.98
N ARG A 165 -7.66 12.61 -6.25
CA ARG A 165 -7.00 13.89 -5.94
C ARG A 165 -7.70 15.07 -6.61
N ARG A 166 -8.08 14.93 -7.88
CA ARG A 166 -8.78 16.01 -8.62
C ARG A 166 -10.18 16.27 -8.03
N GLU A 167 -10.91 15.22 -7.70
CA GLU A 167 -12.24 15.31 -7.07
C GLU A 167 -12.20 16.00 -5.71
N LEU A 168 -11.14 15.77 -4.93
CA LEU A 168 -11.03 16.26 -3.56
C LEU A 168 -10.31 17.60 -3.41
N LEU A 169 -9.77 18.16 -4.50
CA LEU A 169 -9.11 19.48 -4.47
C LEU A 169 -10.01 20.58 -3.93
N CYS A 170 -11.27 20.64 -4.36
CA CYS A 170 -12.22 21.63 -3.91
C CYS A 170 -12.61 21.48 -2.42
N LYS A 171 -12.51 20.24 -1.88
CA LYS A 171 -12.73 19.95 -0.46
C LYS A 171 -11.52 20.23 0.41
N GLY A 172 -10.37 20.58 -0.19
CA GLY A 172 -9.11 20.83 0.52
C GLY A 172 -8.50 19.57 1.17
N ILE A 173 -8.80 18.39 0.64
CA ILE A 173 -8.25 17.10 1.06
C ILE A 173 -7.09 16.78 0.12
N ASN A 174 -5.94 16.38 0.69
CA ASN A 174 -4.73 16.07 -0.09
C ASN A 174 -4.63 14.56 -0.30
N VAL A 175 -4.43 14.13 -1.56
CA VAL A 175 -4.24 12.71 -1.91
C VAL A 175 -2.81 12.50 -2.41
N TYR A 176 -2.15 11.47 -1.89
CA TYR A 176 -0.82 11.03 -2.24
C TYR A 176 -0.85 9.56 -2.63
N VAL A 177 0.01 9.18 -3.57
CA VAL A 177 0.25 7.77 -3.92
C VAL A 177 1.74 7.49 -3.73
N SER A 178 2.08 6.48 -2.92
CA SER A 178 3.45 6.01 -2.79
C SER A 178 3.69 4.78 -3.64
N CYS A 179 4.85 4.74 -4.30
CA CYS A 179 5.32 3.59 -5.07
C CYS A 179 6.67 3.13 -4.49
N PRO A 180 6.66 2.43 -3.35
CA PRO A 180 7.89 1.88 -2.78
C PRO A 180 8.48 0.79 -3.66
N GLY A 181 9.79 0.57 -3.51
CA GLY A 181 10.49 -0.62 -4.00
C GLY A 181 10.33 -1.79 -3.03
N ASP A 182 11.22 -2.78 -3.17
CA ASP A 182 11.26 -3.93 -2.27
C ASP A 182 11.71 -3.52 -0.87
N MET A 183 10.96 -3.96 0.13
CA MET A 183 11.23 -3.68 1.54
C MET A 183 11.30 -4.98 2.32
N ASP A 184 12.20 -5.07 3.31
CA ASP A 184 12.22 -6.19 4.23
C ASP A 184 10.99 -6.14 5.17
N THR A 185 9.96 -6.85 4.77
CA THR A 185 8.68 -6.97 5.47
C THR A 185 8.23 -8.42 5.53
N PRO A 186 7.32 -8.79 6.45
CA PRO A 186 6.74 -10.14 6.45
C PRO A 186 6.10 -10.51 5.12
N GLN A 187 5.45 -9.57 4.43
CA GLN A 187 4.88 -9.80 3.10
C GLN A 187 5.96 -10.13 2.07
N PHE A 188 7.08 -9.41 2.04
CA PHE A 188 8.16 -9.66 1.11
C PHE A 188 8.83 -11.02 1.36
N ARG A 189 9.03 -11.38 2.62
CA ARG A 189 9.59 -12.71 2.98
C ARG A 189 8.67 -13.84 2.52
N GLU A 190 7.36 -13.68 2.68
CA GLU A 190 6.36 -14.64 2.20
C GLU A 190 6.32 -14.68 0.67
N GLU A 191 6.41 -13.54 0.00
CA GLU A 191 6.52 -13.44 -1.45
C GLU A 191 7.70 -14.25 -1.98
N ILE A 192 8.90 -14.05 -1.42
CA ILE A 192 10.09 -14.80 -1.83
C ILE A 192 9.92 -16.30 -1.55
N ARG A 193 9.34 -16.67 -0.41
CA ARG A 193 9.10 -18.08 -0.05
C ARG A 193 8.19 -18.78 -1.05
N THR A 194 7.13 -18.10 -1.48
CA THR A 194 6.08 -18.65 -2.36
C THR A 194 6.35 -18.44 -3.86
N SER A 195 7.35 -17.64 -4.21
CA SER A 195 7.71 -17.40 -5.61
C SER A 195 8.14 -18.68 -6.31
N PRO A 196 7.77 -18.89 -7.59
CA PRO A 196 8.29 -19.97 -8.42
C PRO A 196 9.81 -19.91 -8.54
N ASP A 197 10.45 -21.06 -8.76
CA ASP A 197 11.92 -21.13 -8.76
C ASP A 197 12.57 -20.28 -9.84
N TRP A 198 11.95 -20.17 -11.02
CA TRP A 198 12.47 -19.31 -12.08
C TRP A 198 12.55 -17.83 -11.68
N MET A 199 11.71 -17.36 -10.74
CA MET A 199 11.76 -16.00 -10.20
C MET A 199 12.88 -15.81 -9.16
N LYS A 200 13.41 -16.91 -8.59
CA LYS A 200 14.49 -16.90 -7.60
C LYS A 200 15.88 -16.93 -8.24
N THR A 201 15.95 -17.06 -9.57
CA THR A 201 17.20 -17.05 -10.32
C THR A 201 17.79 -15.64 -10.39
N GLY A 202 19.11 -15.52 -10.27
CA GLY A 202 19.82 -14.25 -10.33
C GLY A 202 20.30 -13.75 -8.96
N SER A 203 20.74 -12.49 -8.93
CA SER A 203 21.17 -11.86 -7.68
C SER A 203 20.00 -11.63 -6.72
N PRO A 204 20.22 -11.76 -5.40
CA PRO A 204 19.19 -11.45 -4.42
C PRO A 204 18.63 -10.05 -4.63
N ARG A 205 17.31 -9.92 -4.55
CA ARG A 205 16.63 -8.61 -4.66
C ARG A 205 17.05 -7.71 -3.51
N LYS A 206 17.47 -6.50 -3.85
CA LYS A 206 17.93 -5.52 -2.88
C LYS A 206 16.72 -4.90 -2.17
N THR A 207 16.64 -5.09 -0.85
CA THR A 207 15.56 -4.55 -0.04
C THR A 207 15.98 -3.27 0.68
N GLN A 208 15.01 -2.39 0.92
CA GLN A 208 15.15 -1.23 1.79
C GLN A 208 14.62 -1.57 3.19
N ALA A 209 15.12 -0.89 4.21
CA ALA A 209 14.55 -0.99 5.54
C ALA A 209 13.18 -0.32 5.57
N ALA A 210 12.15 -1.07 5.98
CA ALA A 210 10.76 -0.60 5.95
C ALA A 210 10.54 0.69 6.77
N ASP A 211 11.25 0.83 7.90
CA ASP A 211 11.19 2.00 8.77
C ASP A 211 11.75 3.26 8.09
N GLN A 212 12.86 3.13 7.36
CA GLN A 212 13.44 4.23 6.59
C GLN A 212 12.52 4.67 5.44
N GLU A 213 11.98 3.69 4.70
CA GLU A 213 11.07 3.99 3.60
C GLU A 213 9.75 4.60 4.10
N GLY A 214 9.19 4.10 5.19
CA GLY A 214 7.98 4.66 5.80
C GLY A 214 8.18 6.11 6.24
N ARG A 215 9.29 6.43 6.92
CA ARG A 215 9.64 7.81 7.27
C ARG A 215 9.80 8.72 6.05
N LYS A 216 10.48 8.25 4.98
CA LYS A 216 10.62 9.00 3.73
C LYS A 216 9.27 9.27 3.07
N ILE A 217 8.36 8.28 3.05
CA ILE A 217 7.03 8.44 2.48
C ILE A 217 6.24 9.49 3.27
N LEU A 218 6.14 9.35 4.59
CA LEU A 218 5.39 10.29 5.43
C LEU A 218 5.96 11.71 5.37
N SER A 219 7.29 11.86 5.33
CA SER A 219 7.93 13.18 5.21
C SER A 219 7.58 13.91 3.91
N GLN A 220 7.20 13.17 2.87
CA GLN A 220 6.82 13.69 1.55
C GLN A 220 5.31 13.95 1.42
N CYS A 221 4.48 13.47 2.37
CA CYS A 221 3.05 13.79 2.42
C CYS A 221 2.81 15.22 2.94
N LYS A 222 3.45 16.20 2.30
CA LYS A 222 3.38 17.62 2.66
C LYS A 222 2.99 18.46 1.44
N GLY A 223 2.01 19.35 1.62
CA GLY A 223 1.59 20.29 0.59
C GLY A 223 0.79 19.67 -0.56
N LYS A 224 0.32 20.52 -1.46
CA LYS A 224 -0.61 20.16 -2.56
C LYS A 224 0.08 19.65 -3.83
N MET A 225 1.37 19.92 -3.98
CA MET A 225 2.10 19.76 -5.26
C MET A 225 2.62 18.35 -5.52
N LYS A 226 2.81 17.52 -4.49
CA LYS A 226 3.44 16.22 -4.63
C LYS A 226 2.40 15.11 -4.57
N PHE A 227 2.02 14.61 -5.72
CA PHE A 227 1.05 13.52 -5.82
C PHE A 227 1.73 12.14 -5.72
N LEU A 228 2.73 11.90 -6.56
CA LEU A 228 3.43 10.61 -6.65
C LEU A 228 4.71 10.63 -5.81
N ILE A 229 4.82 9.71 -4.86
CA ILE A 229 5.94 9.55 -3.96
C ILE A 229 6.73 8.32 -4.38
N LEU A 230 7.97 8.52 -4.79
CA LEU A 230 8.93 7.49 -5.15
C LEU A 230 10.03 7.50 -4.08
N PRO A 231 9.92 6.72 -3.00
CA PRO A 231 10.88 6.82 -1.89
C PRO A 231 12.23 6.18 -2.25
N ALA A 232 12.22 5.07 -2.97
CA ALA A 232 13.43 4.33 -3.36
C ALA A 232 14.12 4.97 -4.58
N SER A 233 15.44 5.05 -4.55
CA SER A 233 16.24 5.71 -5.60
C SER A 233 16.28 4.90 -6.91
N ASP A 234 16.27 3.58 -6.82
CA ASP A 234 16.20 2.67 -7.96
C ASP A 234 14.87 2.80 -8.72
N VAL A 235 13.75 2.87 -8.00
CA VAL A 235 12.43 3.12 -8.59
C VAL A 235 12.39 4.51 -9.26
N LYS A 236 12.98 5.52 -8.62
CA LYS A 236 13.09 6.87 -9.24
C LYS A 236 13.87 6.84 -10.54
N LEU A 237 15.04 6.20 -10.51
CA LEU A 237 15.90 6.08 -11.70
C LEU A 237 15.15 5.37 -12.82
N LEU A 238 14.51 4.25 -12.50
CA LEU A 238 13.76 3.45 -13.48
C LEU A 238 12.62 4.26 -14.11
N VAL A 239 11.88 5.06 -13.33
CA VAL A 239 10.82 5.94 -13.85
C VAL A 239 11.40 7.03 -14.74
N ILE A 240 12.52 7.64 -14.38
CA ILE A 240 13.18 8.67 -15.20
C ILE A 240 13.62 8.05 -16.53
N VAL A 241 14.33 6.92 -16.47
CA VAL A 241 14.81 6.19 -17.65
C VAL A 241 13.64 5.78 -18.55
N SER A 242 12.54 5.29 -17.97
CA SER A 242 11.35 4.89 -18.73
C SER A 242 10.62 6.04 -19.43
N LYS A 243 10.78 7.27 -18.96
CA LYS A 243 10.20 8.47 -19.59
C LYS A 243 11.07 9.06 -20.69
N VAL A 244 12.38 8.85 -20.63
CA VAL A 244 13.36 9.46 -21.56
C VAL A 244 13.69 8.51 -22.71
N LEU A 245 13.74 7.20 -22.45
CA LEU A 245 14.09 6.21 -23.48
C LEU A 245 12.92 5.93 -24.44
N PRO A 246 13.22 5.76 -25.73
CA PRO A 246 12.27 5.21 -26.68
C PRO A 246 11.74 3.85 -26.20
N ARG A 247 10.45 3.59 -26.42
CA ARG A 247 9.75 2.39 -25.91
C ARG A 247 10.52 1.09 -26.17
N LYS A 248 11.02 0.89 -27.38
CA LYS A 248 11.76 -0.32 -27.76
C LYS A 248 13.01 -0.56 -26.91
N ILE A 249 13.77 0.51 -26.63
CA ILE A 249 14.99 0.42 -25.82
C ILE A 249 14.63 0.16 -24.35
N ARG A 250 13.61 0.86 -23.87
CA ARG A 250 13.10 0.67 -22.51
C ARG A 250 12.64 -0.79 -22.29
N ASP A 251 11.79 -1.32 -23.18
CA ASP A 251 11.23 -2.66 -23.06
C ASP A 251 12.37 -3.70 -23.11
N TYR A 252 13.34 -3.55 -24.01
CA TYR A 252 14.54 -4.41 -24.06
C TYR A 252 15.35 -4.41 -22.74
N LEU A 253 15.52 -3.25 -22.11
CA LEU A 253 16.25 -3.18 -20.83
C LEU A 253 15.43 -3.80 -19.70
N LEU A 254 14.13 -3.56 -19.64
CA LEU A 254 13.24 -4.14 -18.62
C LEU A 254 13.20 -5.67 -18.74
N ASP A 255 13.11 -6.21 -19.97
CA ASP A 255 13.11 -7.65 -20.21
C ASP A 255 14.41 -8.33 -19.75
N ARG A 256 15.52 -7.58 -19.72
CA ARG A 256 16.79 -8.09 -19.19
C ARG A 256 16.95 -7.92 -17.67
N MET A 257 16.27 -6.94 -17.09
CA MET A 257 16.36 -6.68 -15.66
C MET A 257 15.52 -7.63 -14.82
N PHE A 258 14.41 -8.13 -15.38
CA PHE A 258 13.51 -9.02 -14.66
C PHE A 258 13.68 -10.46 -15.13
N PRO A 259 13.60 -11.46 -14.21
CA PRO A 259 13.58 -12.85 -14.59
C PRO A 259 12.48 -13.12 -15.61
N GLN A 260 12.81 -13.90 -16.62
CA GLN A 260 11.85 -14.34 -17.64
C GLN A 260 11.54 -15.82 -17.42
N PRO A 261 10.27 -16.24 -17.59
CA PRO A 261 9.95 -17.66 -17.53
C PRO A 261 10.68 -18.38 -18.67
N ILE A 262 11.37 -19.46 -18.30
CA ILE A 262 12.03 -20.32 -19.28
C ILE A 262 10.95 -21.08 -20.03
N ALA A 263 10.92 -20.97 -21.35
CA ALA A 263 10.05 -21.81 -22.18
C ALA A 263 10.38 -23.28 -21.92
N LYS A 264 9.37 -24.06 -21.49
CA LYS A 264 9.49 -25.51 -21.34
C LYS A 264 9.47 -26.19 -22.70
#